data_8b7e1dd32383839a0873b184d0235407
#
_entry.id   8b7e1dd32383839a0873b184d0235407
#
_cell.length_a   1.000
_cell.length_b   1.000
_cell.length_c   1.000
_cell.angle_alpha   90.00
_cell.angle_beta   90.00
_cell.angle_gamma   90.00
#
_symmetry.space_group_name_H-M   'P 1'
#
loop_
_entity.id
_entity.type
_entity.pdbx_description
1 polymer ?
#
loop_
_entity_poly.entity_id
_entity_poly.type
_entity_poly.pdbx_seq_one_letter_code
_entity_poly.pdbx_strand_id
1 'polypeptide(L)'
;MNKAKTLKRKLGNPKLFLRVAWDTDDIPTEVCVNPYLQWKDIDWEWVEKNVFKLQKLIYKASSCGDVPMMRKYQKLLTKSYYARLLAVRCMIQENQGKKTAGIDGIKNLPLMQIFNLANLLKSPYLKASRNYRVWTPKSAKGQKRSLGIPTIYYRALQALMELGMEPEWEARFEPNSYGFRPGRSTYDAIQAIYDSIKQKPKYVLDADISECMKRINHNALLGKLGRTPYRRLIKQWLKSGVFDNNQIRLTRERLGILQGEVISSLLANIALQGMEERINLLAKTLDARRKDSTQVSWQNQVKSLKLIPYADEFVVLHEDIKVVLQVKTVIQEWLSQIGLELKPEKTRIAHTLEEYERNKPGFYFLGFTIRQAQVKSTKQGFKTLIKASAKSIKTHYCKLAEICKKHKSVAVEILITKLNPVIRGWANYYSSLVSKEIFNELDSILWKRLWRGACSRYSNESHTWVKNKYFSKIENHNWILNKAIYMLSRHSAVPIVRHIKVQGNRTLYDGDWAYWSNRIGKYPGVINEVAKLLKSQKNNCTSCGLNFRLTV
;
A
#
# COMPACT_ATOMS: atom_id res chain seq x y z
N MET A 1 22.63 -54.03 -5.95
CA MET A 1 22.83 -52.66 -5.44
C MET A 1 22.28 -51.56 -6.35
N ASN A 2 21.71 -51.84 -7.54
CA ASN A 2 21.28 -50.78 -8.50
C ASN A 2 19.80 -50.35 -8.39
N LYS A 3 18.93 -51.09 -7.71
CA LYS A 3 17.52 -50.69 -7.56
C LYS A 3 17.29 -49.60 -6.52
N ALA A 4 18.08 -49.55 -5.45
CA ALA A 4 17.96 -48.53 -4.42
C ALA A 4 18.44 -47.12 -4.88
N LYS A 5 19.45 -47.07 -5.80
CA LYS A 5 19.92 -45.78 -6.37
C LYS A 5 18.91 -45.22 -7.40
N THR A 6 18.18 -46.08 -8.09
CA THR A 6 17.15 -45.66 -9.06
C THR A 6 15.89 -45.16 -8.38
N LEU A 7 15.51 -45.74 -7.22
CA LEU A 7 14.41 -45.20 -6.40
C LEU A 7 14.76 -43.86 -5.75
N LYS A 8 16.01 -43.66 -5.27
CA LYS A 8 16.45 -42.36 -4.73
C LYS A 8 16.49 -41.26 -5.81
N ARG A 9 16.78 -41.60 -7.08
CA ARG A 9 16.70 -40.64 -8.19
C ARG A 9 15.26 -40.31 -8.60
N LYS A 10 14.30 -41.23 -8.46
CA LYS A 10 12.87 -40.97 -8.70
C LYS A 10 12.16 -40.26 -7.51
N LEU A 11 12.68 -40.38 -6.29
CA LEU A 11 12.18 -39.69 -5.09
C LEU A 11 12.95 -38.39 -4.79
N GLY A 12 13.88 -38.04 -5.67
CA GLY A 12 14.77 -36.92 -5.47
C GLY A 12 14.10 -35.58 -5.78
N ASN A 13 13.96 -34.78 -4.82
CA ASN A 13 13.53 -33.42 -4.71
C ASN A 13 12.06 -33.29 -4.25
N PRO A 14 11.80 -32.93 -2.98
CA PRO A 14 10.45 -32.68 -2.47
C PRO A 14 9.69 -31.63 -3.30
N LYS A 15 10.42 -30.76 -4.02
CA LYS A 15 9.85 -29.82 -5.02
C LYS A 15 9.18 -30.52 -6.21
N LEU A 16 9.67 -31.70 -6.62
CA LEU A 16 9.07 -32.48 -7.72
C LEU A 16 7.78 -33.18 -7.28
N PHE A 17 7.69 -33.62 -6.03
CA PHE A 17 6.51 -34.35 -5.52
C PHE A 17 5.27 -33.44 -5.45
N LEU A 18 5.47 -32.16 -5.15
CA LEU A 18 4.40 -31.15 -5.23
C LEU A 18 4.00 -30.83 -6.70
N ARG A 19 4.85 -31.08 -7.68
CA ARG A 19 4.55 -30.89 -9.11
C ARG A 19 3.74 -32.05 -9.73
N VAL A 20 4.06 -33.28 -9.39
CA VAL A 20 3.47 -34.48 -10.02
C VAL A 20 1.98 -34.66 -9.68
N ALA A 21 1.52 -34.15 -8.54
CA ALA A 21 0.13 -34.27 -8.12
C ALA A 21 -0.87 -33.35 -8.87
N TRP A 22 -0.41 -32.58 -9.90
CA TRP A 22 -1.21 -31.52 -10.49
C TRP A 22 -1.30 -31.52 -12.02
N ASP A 23 -0.78 -32.54 -12.70
CA ASP A 23 -0.87 -32.66 -14.16
C ASP A 23 -2.23 -33.21 -14.64
N THR A 24 -3.19 -33.39 -13.75
CA THR A 24 -4.57 -33.73 -14.09
C THR A 24 -5.48 -32.54 -13.85
N ASP A 25 -6.46 -32.33 -14.71
CA ASP A 25 -7.44 -31.24 -14.66
C ASP A 25 -8.31 -31.19 -13.38
N ASP A 26 -8.16 -32.17 -12.49
CA ASP A 26 -8.76 -32.20 -11.17
C ASP A 26 -7.87 -31.52 -10.14
N ILE A 27 -8.35 -30.40 -9.59
CA ILE A 27 -7.71 -29.69 -8.49
C ILE A 27 -7.83 -30.57 -7.23
N PRO A 28 -6.76 -31.23 -6.74
CA PRO A 28 -6.86 -32.08 -5.56
C PRO A 28 -7.19 -31.22 -4.34
N THR A 29 -8.28 -31.55 -3.69
CA THR A 29 -8.68 -30.91 -2.43
C THR A 29 -7.87 -31.42 -1.23
N GLU A 30 -7.13 -32.52 -1.39
CA GLU A 30 -6.33 -33.17 -0.35
C GLU A 30 -4.92 -33.46 -0.85
N VAL A 31 -3.94 -32.81 -0.25
CA VAL A 31 -2.53 -33.17 -0.38
C VAL A 31 -2.14 -33.91 0.88
N CYS A 32 -1.74 -35.19 0.74
CA CYS A 32 -1.06 -35.91 1.82
C CYS A 32 0.21 -35.15 2.16
N VAL A 33 0.23 -34.51 3.32
CA VAL A 33 1.42 -33.79 3.80
C VAL A 33 2.48 -34.83 4.08
N ASN A 34 3.56 -34.79 3.31
CA ASN A 34 4.74 -35.59 3.64
C ASN A 34 5.26 -35.11 5.02
N PRO A 35 5.28 -35.96 6.05
CA PRO A 35 5.70 -35.60 7.40
C PRO A 35 7.16 -35.10 7.46
N TYR A 36 7.97 -35.34 6.43
CA TYR A 36 9.36 -34.89 6.29
C TYR A 36 9.49 -33.56 5.54
N LEU A 37 8.39 -32.95 5.06
CA LEU A 37 8.46 -31.67 4.36
C LEU A 37 8.78 -30.55 5.36
N GLN A 38 9.92 -29.88 5.17
CA GLN A 38 10.26 -28.70 5.96
C GLN A 38 9.70 -27.43 5.31
N TRP A 39 9.32 -26.46 6.12
CA TRP A 39 8.77 -25.18 5.66
C TRP A 39 9.68 -24.45 4.64
N LYS A 40 11.00 -24.61 4.79
CA LYS A 40 12.02 -24.02 3.87
C LYS A 40 12.07 -24.71 2.51
N ASP A 41 11.58 -25.96 2.39
CA ASP A 41 11.65 -26.77 1.16
C ASP A 41 10.42 -26.54 0.27
N ILE A 42 9.44 -25.75 0.72
CA ILE A 42 8.25 -25.41 -0.05
C ILE A 42 8.66 -24.52 -1.24
N ASP A 43 8.25 -24.93 -2.44
CA ASP A 43 8.36 -24.08 -3.63
C ASP A 43 7.28 -22.98 -3.60
N TRP A 44 7.65 -21.84 -3.01
CA TRP A 44 6.73 -20.73 -2.85
C TRP A 44 6.33 -20.07 -4.16
N GLU A 45 7.18 -20.09 -5.19
CA GLU A 45 6.83 -19.55 -6.51
C GLU A 45 5.70 -20.37 -7.15
N TRP A 46 5.77 -21.68 -6.99
CA TRP A 46 4.75 -22.60 -7.47
C TRP A 46 3.44 -22.47 -6.67
N VAL A 47 3.51 -22.34 -5.34
CA VAL A 47 2.35 -22.07 -4.47
C VAL A 47 1.66 -20.76 -4.87
N GLU A 48 2.42 -19.67 -4.98
CA GLU A 48 1.92 -18.35 -5.41
C GLU A 48 1.25 -18.44 -6.79
N LYS A 49 1.87 -19.14 -7.76
CA LYS A 49 1.34 -19.32 -9.12
C LYS A 49 -0.01 -20.02 -9.14
N ASN A 50 -0.20 -21.08 -8.33
CA ASN A 50 -1.45 -21.83 -8.31
C ASN A 50 -2.57 -21.07 -7.61
N VAL A 51 -2.28 -20.40 -6.50
CA VAL A 51 -3.25 -19.50 -5.83
C VAL A 51 -3.65 -18.38 -6.79
N PHE A 52 -2.69 -17.79 -7.49
CA PHE A 52 -2.92 -16.70 -8.42
C PHE A 52 -3.77 -17.10 -9.64
N LYS A 53 -3.67 -18.36 -10.12
CA LYS A 53 -4.58 -18.89 -11.15
C LYS A 53 -6.04 -18.78 -10.70
N LEU A 54 -6.35 -19.24 -9.49
CA LEU A 54 -7.71 -19.13 -8.93
C LEU A 54 -8.14 -17.68 -8.75
N GLN A 55 -7.25 -16.80 -8.31
CA GLN A 55 -7.51 -15.36 -8.17
C GLN A 55 -7.86 -14.72 -9.50
N LYS A 56 -7.15 -15.05 -10.59
CA LYS A 56 -7.51 -14.58 -11.95
C LYS A 56 -8.89 -15.08 -12.40
N LEU A 57 -9.24 -16.33 -12.09
CA LEU A 57 -10.57 -16.87 -12.41
C LEU A 57 -11.69 -16.17 -11.63
N ILE A 58 -11.45 -15.85 -10.34
CA ILE A 58 -12.38 -15.06 -9.51
C ILE A 58 -12.57 -13.66 -10.12
N TYR A 59 -11.45 -12.98 -10.47
CA TYR A 59 -11.47 -11.68 -11.10
C TYR A 59 -12.25 -11.70 -12.42
N LYS A 60 -11.95 -12.64 -13.33
CA LYS A 60 -12.62 -12.79 -14.61
C LYS A 60 -14.13 -13.02 -14.44
N ALA A 61 -14.52 -13.94 -13.56
CA ALA A 61 -15.95 -14.20 -13.28
C ALA A 61 -16.64 -12.96 -12.69
N SER A 62 -15.98 -12.21 -11.80
CA SER A 62 -16.50 -10.95 -11.25
C SER A 62 -16.67 -9.87 -12.33
N SER A 63 -15.68 -9.72 -13.22
CA SER A 63 -15.72 -8.74 -14.32
C SER A 63 -16.84 -9.02 -15.33
N CYS A 64 -17.18 -10.30 -15.54
CA CYS A 64 -18.27 -10.74 -16.43
C CYS A 64 -19.63 -10.80 -15.71
N GLY A 65 -19.70 -10.52 -14.40
CA GLY A 65 -20.94 -10.63 -13.62
C GLY A 65 -21.38 -12.07 -13.32
N ASP A 66 -20.54 -13.08 -13.58
CA ASP A 66 -20.83 -14.50 -13.31
C ASP A 66 -20.65 -14.81 -11.81
N VAL A 67 -21.67 -14.45 -11.03
CA VAL A 67 -21.67 -14.63 -9.57
C VAL A 67 -21.57 -16.11 -9.16
N PRO A 68 -22.29 -17.07 -9.79
CA PRO A 68 -22.17 -18.48 -9.44
C PRO A 68 -20.75 -19.02 -9.58
N MET A 69 -20.08 -18.79 -10.72
CA MET A 69 -18.71 -19.23 -10.96
C MET A 69 -17.71 -18.53 -10.04
N MET A 70 -17.86 -17.24 -9.84
CA MET A 70 -17.04 -16.49 -8.89
C MET A 70 -17.11 -17.11 -7.49
N ARG A 71 -18.32 -17.43 -6.98
CA ARG A 71 -18.50 -18.07 -5.68
C ARG A 71 -17.91 -19.49 -5.63
N LYS A 72 -18.02 -20.24 -6.75
CA LYS A 72 -17.38 -21.55 -6.88
C LYS A 72 -15.85 -21.44 -6.72
N TYR A 73 -15.22 -20.52 -7.45
CA TYR A 73 -13.77 -20.32 -7.38
C TYR A 73 -13.32 -19.81 -6.01
N GLN A 74 -14.08 -18.94 -5.35
CA GLN A 74 -13.78 -18.50 -3.97
C GLN A 74 -13.81 -19.66 -2.98
N LYS A 75 -14.79 -20.55 -3.09
CA LYS A 75 -14.87 -21.76 -2.24
C LYS A 75 -13.71 -22.70 -2.52
N LEU A 76 -13.32 -22.90 -3.80
CA LEU A 76 -12.16 -23.71 -4.18
C LEU A 76 -10.88 -23.12 -3.61
N LEU A 77 -10.67 -21.80 -3.73
CA LEU A 77 -9.50 -21.13 -3.16
C LEU A 77 -9.43 -21.33 -1.65
N THR A 78 -10.52 -21.11 -0.93
CA THR A 78 -10.55 -21.27 0.54
C THR A 78 -10.24 -22.71 0.97
N LYS A 79 -10.64 -23.71 0.18
CA LYS A 79 -10.35 -25.13 0.43
C LYS A 79 -8.93 -25.52 0.00
N SER A 80 -8.30 -24.76 -0.88
CA SER A 80 -6.95 -25.05 -1.40
C SER A 80 -5.91 -25.06 -0.27
N TYR A 81 -5.13 -26.12 -0.19
CA TYR A 81 -4.03 -26.23 0.76
C TYR A 81 -2.97 -25.15 0.53
N TYR A 82 -2.68 -24.83 -0.74
CA TYR A 82 -1.72 -23.80 -1.11
C TYR A 82 -2.16 -22.40 -0.68
N ALA A 83 -3.43 -22.07 -0.82
CA ALA A 83 -3.96 -20.80 -0.33
C ALA A 83 -3.85 -20.70 1.19
N ARG A 84 -4.09 -21.79 1.91
CA ARG A 84 -3.92 -21.86 3.37
C ARG A 84 -2.45 -21.69 3.79
N LEU A 85 -1.51 -22.35 3.09
CA LEU A 85 -0.07 -22.17 3.30
C LEU A 85 0.36 -20.72 3.04
N LEU A 86 -0.09 -20.14 1.94
CA LEU A 86 0.23 -18.76 1.60
C LEU A 86 -0.31 -17.77 2.64
N ALA A 87 -1.54 -17.94 3.09
CA ALA A 87 -2.15 -17.13 4.14
C ALA A 87 -1.35 -17.19 5.45
N VAL A 88 -0.91 -18.39 5.85
CA VAL A 88 -0.09 -18.60 7.04
C VAL A 88 1.29 -17.93 6.87
N ARG A 89 1.93 -18.08 5.69
CA ARG A 89 3.20 -17.43 5.38
C ARG A 89 3.12 -15.92 5.49
N CYS A 90 2.11 -15.30 4.89
CA CYS A 90 1.88 -13.86 4.99
C CYS A 90 1.84 -13.39 6.45
N MET A 91 1.21 -14.15 7.34
CA MET A 91 1.10 -13.76 8.76
C MET A 91 2.38 -13.94 9.56
N ILE A 92 3.14 -14.99 9.28
CA ILE A 92 4.33 -15.34 10.07
C ILE A 92 5.59 -14.62 9.57
N GLN A 93 5.74 -14.48 8.26
CA GLN A 93 6.99 -13.97 7.66
C GLN A 93 6.87 -12.53 7.16
N GLU A 94 5.76 -12.15 6.53
CA GLU A 94 5.64 -10.89 5.78
C GLU A 94 4.97 -9.78 6.60
N ASN A 95 4.07 -10.12 7.53
CA ASN A 95 3.34 -9.13 8.30
C ASN A 95 4.25 -8.40 9.29
N GLN A 96 4.23 -7.07 9.27
CA GLN A 96 4.96 -6.22 10.23
C GLN A 96 4.47 -6.42 11.67
N GLY A 97 3.21 -6.79 11.86
CA GLY A 97 2.61 -7.10 13.16
C GLY A 97 2.95 -8.49 13.73
N LYS A 98 3.79 -9.29 13.06
CA LYS A 98 4.15 -10.67 13.49
C LYS A 98 4.74 -10.76 14.90
N LYS A 99 5.35 -9.69 15.40
CA LYS A 99 5.93 -9.63 16.75
C LYS A 99 4.94 -9.29 17.85
N THR A 100 3.69 -8.94 17.49
CA THR A 100 2.65 -8.54 18.46
C THR A 100 1.69 -9.70 18.69
N ALA A 101 1.59 -10.16 19.93
CA ALA A 101 0.67 -11.24 20.31
C ALA A 101 -0.79 -10.76 20.28
N GLY A 102 -1.72 -11.68 19.96
CA GLY A 102 -3.14 -11.50 20.22
C GLY A 102 -3.49 -11.78 21.69
N ILE A 103 -4.77 -11.99 21.97
CA ILE A 103 -5.25 -12.36 23.31
C ILE A 103 -4.72 -13.73 23.77
N ASP A 104 -4.30 -14.57 22.84
CA ASP A 104 -3.67 -15.88 23.06
C ASP A 104 -2.22 -15.82 23.55
N GLY A 105 -1.62 -14.63 23.59
CA GLY A 105 -0.22 -14.44 23.97
C GLY A 105 0.80 -14.97 22.96
N ILE A 106 0.37 -15.58 21.86
CA ILE A 106 1.23 -16.24 20.88
C ILE A 106 1.83 -15.21 19.93
N LYS A 107 3.18 -15.14 19.90
CA LYS A 107 3.95 -14.27 19.00
C LYS A 107 4.58 -15.04 17.83
N ASN A 108 5.18 -16.18 18.14
CA ASN A 108 5.86 -17.03 17.17
C ASN A 108 5.32 -18.44 17.26
N LEU A 109 5.22 -19.12 16.13
CA LEU A 109 4.82 -20.52 16.06
C LEU A 109 6.05 -21.38 15.74
N PRO A 110 6.27 -22.50 16.47
CA PRO A 110 7.19 -23.55 16.05
C PRO A 110 6.81 -24.12 14.69
N LEU A 111 7.78 -24.63 13.92
CA LEU A 111 7.56 -25.12 12.56
C LEU A 111 6.43 -26.14 12.44
N MET A 112 6.35 -27.09 13.37
CA MET A 112 5.26 -28.09 13.40
C MET A 112 3.88 -27.44 13.55
N GLN A 113 3.77 -26.41 14.37
CA GLN A 113 2.49 -25.70 14.57
C GLN A 113 2.08 -24.85 13.37
N ILE A 114 3.03 -24.46 12.50
CA ILE A 114 2.73 -23.73 11.26
C ILE A 114 1.90 -24.58 10.30
N PHE A 115 2.30 -25.84 10.08
CA PHE A 115 1.53 -26.77 9.25
C PHE A 115 0.17 -27.12 9.88
N ASN A 116 0.15 -27.31 11.20
CA ASN A 116 -1.10 -27.53 11.93
C ASN A 116 -2.06 -26.34 11.78
N LEU A 117 -1.55 -25.11 11.83
CA LEU A 117 -2.36 -23.92 11.58
C LEU A 117 -2.97 -23.94 10.16
N ALA A 118 -2.20 -24.28 9.12
CA ALA A 118 -2.70 -24.40 7.76
C ALA A 118 -3.79 -25.49 7.64
N ASN A 119 -3.68 -26.60 8.38
CA ASN A 119 -4.70 -27.65 8.42
C ASN A 119 -5.96 -27.19 9.15
N LEU A 120 -5.82 -26.48 10.27
CA LEU A 120 -6.97 -25.92 11.02
C LEU A 120 -7.82 -24.96 10.17
N LEU A 121 -7.21 -24.27 9.21
CA LEU A 121 -7.94 -23.39 8.29
C LEU A 121 -8.85 -24.13 7.29
N LYS A 122 -8.74 -25.47 7.15
CA LYS A 122 -9.63 -26.29 6.30
C LYS A 122 -11.10 -26.21 6.76
N SER A 123 -11.31 -26.18 8.08
CA SER A 123 -12.64 -26.10 8.70
C SER A 123 -12.68 -24.91 9.68
N PRO A 124 -12.90 -23.69 9.19
CA PRO A 124 -12.78 -22.51 10.02
C PRO A 124 -13.83 -22.44 11.11
N TYR A 125 -13.38 -22.08 12.33
CA TYR A 125 -14.29 -21.82 13.44
C TYR A 125 -15.19 -20.62 13.11
N LEU A 126 -16.50 -20.81 13.24
CA LEU A 126 -17.48 -19.78 12.93
C LEU A 126 -17.63 -18.73 14.03
N LYS A 127 -17.14 -19.00 15.24
CA LYS A 127 -17.22 -18.08 16.38
C LYS A 127 -15.94 -17.26 16.44
N ALA A 128 -16.04 -15.95 16.22
CA ALA A 128 -14.89 -15.05 16.32
C ALA A 128 -14.39 -14.93 17.76
N SER A 129 -13.08 -14.93 17.97
CA SER A 129 -12.50 -14.53 19.25
C SER A 129 -12.41 -13.02 19.37
N ARG A 130 -12.23 -12.54 20.61
CA ARG A 130 -12.00 -11.12 20.88
C ARG A 130 -10.62 -10.70 20.41
N ASN A 131 -10.49 -9.43 20.07
CA ASN A 131 -9.21 -8.83 19.70
C ASN A 131 -8.52 -8.23 20.94
N TYR A 132 -7.20 -8.30 20.99
CA TYR A 132 -6.40 -7.64 22.02
C TYR A 132 -6.16 -6.18 21.67
N ARG A 133 -6.47 -5.25 22.57
CA ARG A 133 -6.28 -3.80 22.33
C ARG A 133 -4.83 -3.38 22.59
N VAL A 134 -4.23 -2.76 21.58
CA VAL A 134 -2.91 -2.14 21.70
C VAL A 134 -3.03 -0.65 21.37
N TRP A 135 -2.43 0.19 22.20
CA TRP A 135 -2.41 1.62 22.00
C TRP A 135 -1.09 2.06 21.37
N THR A 136 -1.16 2.72 20.22
CA THR A 136 0.00 3.30 19.54
C THR A 136 -0.09 4.83 19.51
N PRO A 137 1.04 5.57 19.67
CA PRO A 137 0.99 7.02 19.62
C PRO A 137 0.63 7.49 18.20
N LYS A 138 -0.25 8.49 18.11
CA LYS A 138 -0.43 9.28 16.89
C LYS A 138 0.66 10.35 16.80
N SER A 139 0.89 10.88 15.60
CA SER A 139 1.87 11.96 15.37
C SER A 139 1.56 13.26 16.13
N ALA A 140 0.33 13.48 16.56
CA ALA A 140 -0.06 14.60 17.39
C ALA A 140 0.18 14.29 18.87
N LYS A 141 0.74 15.25 19.63
CA LYS A 141 1.04 15.10 21.06
C LYS A 141 -0.21 14.63 21.83
N GLY A 142 -0.05 13.57 22.62
CA GLY A 142 -1.07 13.05 23.52
C GLY A 142 -2.15 12.16 22.91
N GLN A 143 -2.30 12.10 21.60
CA GLN A 143 -3.30 11.24 20.97
C GLN A 143 -2.79 9.82 20.76
N LYS A 144 -3.61 8.83 21.13
CA LYS A 144 -3.33 7.40 20.92
C LYS A 144 -4.29 6.83 19.88
N ARG A 145 -3.79 5.86 19.09
CA ARG A 145 -4.58 5.06 18.16
C ARG A 145 -4.80 3.69 18.78
N SER A 146 -6.06 3.26 18.86
CA SER A 146 -6.42 1.90 19.27
C SER A 146 -6.28 0.95 18.10
N LEU A 147 -5.54 -0.13 18.28
CA LEU A 147 -5.43 -1.25 17.35
C LEU A 147 -6.05 -2.49 17.99
N GLY A 148 -6.85 -3.23 17.23
CA GLY A 148 -7.34 -4.55 17.61
C GLY A 148 -6.46 -5.64 17.00
N ILE A 149 -5.81 -6.44 17.84
CA ILE A 149 -4.91 -7.50 17.40
C ILE A 149 -5.58 -8.85 17.54
N PRO A 150 -5.98 -9.52 16.44
CA PRO A 150 -6.54 -10.86 16.49
C PRO A 150 -5.47 -11.89 16.87
N THR A 151 -5.92 -13.08 17.30
CA THR A 151 -5.02 -14.23 17.46
C THR A 151 -4.39 -14.64 16.14
N ILE A 152 -3.30 -15.38 16.20
CA ILE A 152 -2.56 -15.82 15.00
C ILE A 152 -3.47 -16.62 14.04
N TYR A 153 -4.36 -17.46 14.59
CA TYR A 153 -5.35 -18.21 13.82
C TYR A 153 -6.28 -17.29 13.02
N TYR A 154 -6.88 -16.29 13.68
CA TYR A 154 -7.81 -15.38 12.98
C TYR A 154 -7.11 -14.46 12.01
N ARG A 155 -5.86 -14.07 12.26
CA ARG A 155 -5.05 -13.35 11.27
C ARG A 155 -4.83 -14.19 9.99
N ALA A 156 -4.47 -15.46 10.14
CA ALA A 156 -4.30 -16.37 9.01
C ALA A 156 -5.62 -16.63 8.27
N LEU A 157 -6.72 -16.77 9.01
CA LEU A 157 -8.05 -16.93 8.42
C LEU A 157 -8.49 -15.68 7.65
N GLN A 158 -8.24 -14.48 8.19
CA GLN A 158 -8.52 -13.22 7.50
C GLN A 158 -7.69 -13.09 6.23
N ALA A 159 -6.40 -13.45 6.26
CA ALA A 159 -5.54 -13.45 5.07
C ALA A 159 -6.04 -14.43 4.00
N LEU A 160 -6.48 -15.64 4.40
CA LEU A 160 -7.06 -16.61 3.47
C LEU A 160 -8.33 -16.07 2.79
N MET A 161 -9.17 -15.38 3.54
CA MET A 161 -10.38 -14.75 2.98
C MET A 161 -10.07 -13.56 2.10
N GLU A 162 -9.07 -12.75 2.46
CA GLU A 162 -8.60 -11.64 1.64
C GLU A 162 -8.12 -12.13 0.27
N LEU A 163 -7.35 -13.24 0.21
CA LEU A 163 -6.94 -13.86 -1.06
C LEU A 163 -8.12 -14.19 -1.99
N GLY A 164 -9.29 -14.54 -1.43
CA GLY A 164 -10.49 -14.85 -2.22
C GLY A 164 -11.39 -13.66 -2.50
N MET A 165 -11.37 -12.63 -1.66
CA MET A 165 -12.22 -11.44 -1.80
C MET A 165 -11.57 -10.34 -2.64
N GLU A 166 -10.27 -10.14 -2.51
CA GLU A 166 -9.55 -9.07 -3.19
C GLU A 166 -9.74 -9.09 -4.71
N PRO A 167 -9.60 -10.26 -5.44
CA PRO A 167 -9.82 -10.29 -6.88
C PRO A 167 -11.27 -9.94 -7.29
N GLU A 168 -12.27 -10.34 -6.49
CA GLU A 168 -13.67 -9.98 -6.72
C GLU A 168 -13.84 -8.46 -6.71
N TRP A 169 -13.29 -7.81 -5.67
CA TRP A 169 -13.47 -6.37 -5.48
C TRP A 169 -12.57 -5.53 -6.38
N GLU A 170 -11.37 -6.03 -6.73
CA GLU A 170 -10.52 -5.38 -7.74
C GLU A 170 -11.20 -5.24 -9.11
N ALA A 171 -12.10 -6.16 -9.47
CA ALA A 171 -12.92 -6.05 -10.66
C ALA A 171 -14.02 -4.96 -10.57
N ARG A 172 -14.37 -4.52 -9.36
CA ARG A 172 -15.46 -3.57 -9.09
C ARG A 172 -14.97 -2.19 -8.64
N PHE A 173 -13.77 -2.11 -8.09
CA PHE A 173 -13.22 -0.85 -7.58
C PHE A 173 -13.02 0.18 -8.67
N GLU A 174 -13.37 1.41 -8.34
CA GLU A 174 -13.23 2.58 -9.20
C GLU A 174 -11.76 2.81 -9.61
N PRO A 175 -11.51 3.25 -10.85
CA PRO A 175 -10.16 3.36 -11.42
C PRO A 175 -9.29 4.38 -10.69
N ASN A 176 -9.86 5.42 -10.09
CA ASN A 176 -9.12 6.47 -9.41
C ASN A 176 -8.93 6.22 -7.90
N SER A 177 -9.39 5.09 -7.37
CA SER A 177 -9.10 4.66 -5.99
C SER A 177 -7.72 4.00 -5.93
N TYR A 178 -6.84 4.47 -5.04
CA TYR A 178 -5.42 4.05 -5.00
C TYR A 178 -4.99 3.45 -3.67
N GLY A 179 -5.64 3.77 -2.56
CA GLY A 179 -5.26 3.31 -1.23
C GLY A 179 -5.52 1.82 -1.00
N PHE A 180 -4.57 1.11 -0.38
CA PHE A 180 -4.68 -0.31 0.00
C PHE A 180 -5.07 -1.28 -1.14
N ARG A 181 -4.71 -0.96 -2.37
CA ARG A 181 -4.98 -1.80 -3.55
C ARG A 181 -3.69 -2.38 -4.12
N PRO A 182 -3.69 -3.65 -4.57
CA PRO A 182 -2.52 -4.27 -5.15
C PRO A 182 -2.08 -3.58 -6.44
N GLY A 183 -0.77 -3.40 -6.59
CA GLY A 183 -0.18 -2.74 -7.77
C GLY A 183 -0.41 -1.24 -7.87
N ARG A 184 -1.09 -0.62 -6.91
CA ARG A 184 -1.33 0.84 -6.81
C ARG A 184 -0.57 1.43 -5.63
N SER A 185 -0.27 2.73 -5.72
CA SER A 185 0.58 3.41 -4.73
C SER A 185 0.19 4.88 -4.57
N THR A 186 0.79 5.53 -3.56
CA THR A 186 0.69 6.99 -3.39
C THR A 186 1.16 7.75 -4.62
N TYR A 187 2.14 7.23 -5.34
CA TYR A 187 2.64 7.86 -6.58
C TYR A 187 1.59 7.91 -7.68
N ASP A 188 0.71 6.89 -7.78
CA ASP A 188 -0.39 6.87 -8.73
C ASP A 188 -1.40 7.98 -8.44
N ALA A 189 -1.73 8.18 -7.16
CA ALA A 189 -2.61 9.26 -6.72
C ALA A 189 -2.00 10.64 -7.02
N ILE A 190 -0.72 10.83 -6.69
CA ILE A 190 0.00 12.08 -6.96
C ILE A 190 0.13 12.35 -8.47
N GLN A 191 0.39 11.33 -9.28
CA GLN A 191 0.45 11.48 -10.73
C GLN A 191 -0.93 11.80 -11.31
N ALA A 192 -2.01 11.21 -10.78
CA ALA A 192 -3.39 11.54 -11.18
C ALA A 192 -3.73 13.00 -10.88
N ILE A 193 -3.30 13.54 -9.74
CA ILE A 193 -3.44 14.95 -9.40
C ILE A 193 -2.64 15.81 -10.38
N TYR A 194 -1.36 15.49 -10.63
CA TYR A 194 -0.52 16.21 -11.59
C TYR A 194 -1.18 16.27 -12.97
N ASP A 195 -1.66 15.13 -13.48
CA ASP A 195 -2.31 15.04 -14.77
C ASP A 195 -3.60 15.87 -14.85
N SER A 196 -4.28 16.06 -13.72
CA SER A 196 -5.52 16.83 -13.63
C SER A 196 -5.32 18.34 -13.62
N ILE A 197 -4.17 18.82 -13.11
CA ILE A 197 -3.91 20.25 -12.95
C ILE A 197 -2.81 20.79 -13.88
N LYS A 198 -2.09 19.92 -14.60
CA LYS A 198 -0.93 20.35 -15.43
C LYS A 198 -1.28 21.33 -16.54
N GLN A 199 -2.54 21.35 -17.03
CA GLN A 199 -2.97 22.20 -18.12
C GLN A 199 -3.73 23.45 -17.68
N LYS A 200 -4.44 23.36 -16.53
CA LYS A 200 -5.28 24.44 -16.01
C LYS A 200 -5.24 24.45 -14.49
N PRO A 201 -5.26 25.64 -13.87
CA PRO A 201 -5.50 25.77 -12.45
C PRO A 201 -6.90 25.27 -12.07
N LYS A 202 -7.04 24.76 -10.83
CA LYS A 202 -8.31 24.21 -10.35
C LYS A 202 -8.55 24.53 -8.88
N TYR A 203 -9.82 24.62 -8.51
CA TYR A 203 -10.27 24.53 -7.13
C TYR A 203 -10.14 23.08 -6.64
N VAL A 204 -9.81 22.94 -5.37
CA VAL A 204 -9.54 21.65 -4.72
C VAL A 204 -10.33 21.56 -3.44
N LEU A 205 -11.16 20.54 -3.30
CA LEU A 205 -11.65 20.09 -2.00
C LEU A 205 -10.64 19.06 -1.47
N ASP A 206 -9.86 19.43 -0.45
CA ASP A 206 -8.94 18.56 0.29
C ASP A 206 -9.66 18.09 1.55
N ALA A 207 -9.95 16.80 1.68
CA ALA A 207 -10.81 16.27 2.73
C ALA A 207 -10.32 14.93 3.30
N ASP A 208 -10.61 14.74 4.60
CA ASP A 208 -10.33 13.52 5.38
C ASP A 208 -11.65 13.04 6.01
N ILE A 209 -11.90 11.74 6.00
CA ILE A 209 -13.07 11.13 6.62
C ILE A 209 -12.80 10.92 8.11
N SER A 210 -13.70 11.42 8.95
CA SER A 210 -13.56 11.35 10.41
C SER A 210 -13.63 9.90 10.87
N GLU A 211 -12.55 9.43 11.53
CA GLU A 211 -12.47 8.10 12.13
C GLU A 211 -13.06 6.97 11.25
N CYS A 212 -12.80 7.01 9.94
CA CYS A 212 -13.44 6.19 8.93
C CYS A 212 -13.65 4.73 9.39
N MET A 213 -12.57 4.02 9.74
CA MET A 213 -12.70 2.61 10.13
C MET A 213 -13.55 2.39 11.38
N LYS A 214 -13.59 3.34 12.32
CA LYS A 214 -14.33 3.18 13.58
C LYS A 214 -15.82 3.45 13.46
N ARG A 215 -16.25 4.19 12.44
CA ARG A 215 -17.62 4.69 12.32
C ARG A 215 -18.43 4.01 11.22
N ILE A 216 -17.80 3.21 10.36
CA ILE A 216 -18.49 2.49 9.28
C ILE A 216 -19.67 1.69 9.84
N ASN A 217 -20.87 1.94 9.29
CA ASN A 217 -22.06 1.21 9.67
C ASN A 217 -21.98 -0.24 9.20
N HIS A 218 -22.07 -1.19 10.15
CA HIS A 218 -21.97 -2.62 9.85
C HIS A 218 -23.06 -3.11 8.86
N ASN A 219 -24.28 -2.60 8.96
CA ASN A 219 -25.36 -3.02 8.07
C ASN A 219 -25.14 -2.53 6.66
N ALA A 220 -24.69 -1.28 6.48
CA ALA A 220 -24.34 -0.71 5.19
C ALA A 220 -23.19 -1.50 4.53
N LEU A 221 -22.11 -1.81 5.29
CA LEU A 221 -21.02 -2.63 4.81
C LEU A 221 -21.48 -4.04 4.41
N LEU A 222 -22.27 -4.70 5.27
CA LEU A 222 -22.81 -6.03 4.98
C LEU A 222 -23.79 -6.00 3.80
N GLY A 223 -24.51 -4.90 3.59
CA GLY A 223 -25.33 -4.67 2.40
C GLY A 223 -24.50 -4.68 1.13
N LYS A 224 -23.42 -3.89 1.08
CA LYS A 224 -22.46 -3.84 -0.05
C LYS A 224 -21.79 -5.18 -0.33
N LEU A 225 -21.40 -5.92 0.70
CA LEU A 225 -20.81 -7.26 0.57
C LEU A 225 -21.77 -8.27 -0.09
N GLY A 226 -23.08 -8.09 0.05
CA GLY A 226 -24.08 -8.97 -0.53
C GLY A 226 -23.97 -10.42 -0.05
N ARG A 227 -24.30 -11.37 -0.95
CA ARG A 227 -24.23 -12.82 -0.69
C ARG A 227 -22.81 -13.33 -1.02
N THR A 228 -21.86 -13.20 -0.07
CA THR A 228 -20.52 -13.76 -0.17
C THR A 228 -20.37 -14.98 0.73
N PRO A 229 -19.53 -16.00 0.39
CA PRO A 229 -19.25 -17.14 1.28
C PRO A 229 -18.71 -16.72 2.64
N TYR A 230 -18.08 -15.56 2.72
CA TYR A 230 -17.40 -15.05 3.92
C TYR A 230 -18.30 -14.18 4.82
N ARG A 231 -19.53 -13.84 4.38
CA ARG A 231 -20.42 -12.90 5.07
C ARG A 231 -20.64 -13.23 6.56
N ARG A 232 -20.83 -14.52 6.89
CA ARG A 232 -21.07 -14.96 8.27
C ARG A 232 -19.88 -14.66 9.17
N LEU A 233 -18.67 -14.94 8.71
CA LEU A 233 -17.43 -14.72 9.46
C LEU A 233 -17.12 -13.22 9.60
N ILE A 234 -17.26 -12.44 8.53
CA ILE A 234 -17.11 -10.99 8.59
C ILE A 234 -18.09 -10.39 9.61
N LYS A 235 -19.36 -10.82 9.59
CA LYS A 235 -20.36 -10.38 10.58
C LYS A 235 -19.94 -10.72 12.02
N GLN A 236 -19.31 -11.88 12.23
CA GLN A 236 -18.80 -12.28 13.54
C GLN A 236 -17.60 -11.42 13.97
N TRP A 237 -16.67 -11.13 13.08
CA TRP A 237 -15.52 -10.26 13.37
C TRP A 237 -15.94 -8.84 13.70
N LEU A 238 -16.86 -8.25 12.94
CA LEU A 238 -17.42 -6.92 13.23
C LEU A 238 -18.07 -6.84 14.61
N LYS A 239 -18.53 -7.98 15.16
CA LYS A 239 -19.17 -8.08 16.48
C LYS A 239 -18.27 -8.62 17.60
N SER A 240 -17.02 -8.97 17.30
CA SER A 240 -16.15 -9.70 18.23
C SER A 240 -15.78 -8.93 19.51
N GLY A 241 -15.78 -7.60 19.43
CA GLY A 241 -15.36 -6.72 20.53
C GLY A 241 -13.86 -6.75 20.80
N VAL A 242 -13.43 -5.97 21.76
CA VAL A 242 -12.02 -5.75 22.11
C VAL A 242 -11.80 -6.01 23.59
N PHE A 243 -10.71 -6.68 23.93
CA PHE A 243 -10.23 -6.87 25.28
C PHE A 243 -9.10 -5.88 25.58
N ASP A 244 -9.25 -5.13 26.66
CA ASP A 244 -8.28 -4.14 27.12
C ASP A 244 -7.81 -4.52 28.54
N ASN A 245 -6.52 -4.74 28.71
CA ASN A 245 -5.95 -5.10 30.04
C ASN A 245 -6.13 -4.00 31.08
N ASN A 246 -6.26 -2.72 30.66
CA ASN A 246 -6.42 -1.59 31.57
C ASN A 246 -7.88 -1.38 32.01
N GLN A 247 -8.81 -2.09 31.42
CA GLN A 247 -10.23 -2.02 31.75
C GLN A 247 -10.82 -3.44 31.66
N ILE A 248 -11.21 -3.99 32.78
CA ILE A 248 -11.92 -5.29 32.89
C ILE A 248 -13.26 -5.29 32.11
N ARG A 249 -13.68 -4.13 31.61
CA ARG A 249 -14.92 -3.96 30.82
C ARG A 249 -14.73 -4.31 29.36
N LEU A 250 -15.51 -5.28 28.92
CA LEU A 250 -15.70 -5.64 27.53
C LEU A 250 -16.43 -4.49 26.80
N THR A 251 -15.73 -3.72 26.02
CA THR A 251 -16.36 -2.77 25.09
C THR A 251 -16.79 -3.54 23.85
N ARG A 252 -18.09 -3.79 23.70
CA ARG A 252 -18.68 -4.14 22.41
C ARG A 252 -18.76 -2.86 21.59
N GLU A 253 -17.80 -2.66 20.73
CA GLU A 253 -17.90 -1.62 19.73
C GLU A 253 -19.02 -2.03 18.76
N ARG A 254 -20.13 -1.30 18.76
CA ARG A 254 -21.30 -1.59 17.90
C ARG A 254 -21.13 -1.08 16.47
N LEU A 255 -20.09 -0.29 16.24
CA LEU A 255 -19.81 0.37 14.96
C LEU A 255 -18.34 0.21 14.60
N GLY A 256 -18.05 0.20 13.30
CA GLY A 256 -16.72 0.27 12.76
C GLY A 256 -16.01 -1.07 12.57
N ILE A 257 -14.87 -0.95 11.92
CA ILE A 257 -13.91 -2.02 11.64
C ILE A 257 -12.70 -1.79 12.53
N LEU A 258 -12.23 -2.82 13.21
CA LEU A 258 -11.07 -2.69 14.08
C LEU A 258 -9.80 -2.45 13.25
N GLN A 259 -9.06 -1.39 13.58
CA GLN A 259 -7.76 -1.13 12.97
C GLN A 259 -6.74 -2.16 13.48
N GLY A 260 -5.95 -2.73 12.58
CA GLY A 260 -4.92 -3.74 12.88
C GLY A 260 -5.30 -5.18 12.50
N GLU A 261 -6.53 -5.42 12.09
CA GLU A 261 -6.93 -6.66 11.44
C GLU A 261 -6.47 -6.68 9.98
N VAL A 262 -6.17 -7.86 9.45
CA VAL A 262 -5.65 -8.05 8.09
C VAL A 262 -6.62 -7.54 7.04
N ILE A 263 -7.88 -7.94 7.12
CA ILE A 263 -8.93 -7.64 6.13
C ILE A 263 -9.48 -6.21 6.23
N SER A 264 -9.08 -5.43 7.24
CA SER A 264 -9.70 -4.13 7.54
C SER A 264 -9.57 -3.11 6.42
N SER A 265 -8.43 -3.09 5.72
CA SER A 265 -8.18 -2.22 4.58
C SER A 265 -9.08 -2.51 3.40
N LEU A 266 -9.27 -3.79 3.08
CA LEU A 266 -10.19 -4.22 2.02
C LEU A 266 -11.64 -3.87 2.36
N LEU A 267 -12.08 -4.14 3.60
CA LEU A 267 -13.44 -3.81 4.05
C LEU A 267 -13.71 -2.30 4.05
N ALA A 268 -12.72 -1.47 4.39
CA ALA A 268 -12.83 -0.02 4.31
C ALA A 268 -12.98 0.46 2.85
N ASN A 269 -12.18 -0.08 1.92
CA ASN A 269 -12.34 0.21 0.50
C ASN A 269 -13.72 -0.21 -0.04
N ILE A 270 -14.22 -1.38 0.40
CA ILE A 270 -15.58 -1.85 0.04
C ILE A 270 -16.65 -0.88 0.56
N ALA A 271 -16.50 -0.39 1.79
CA ALA A 271 -17.45 0.59 2.34
C ALA A 271 -17.46 1.90 1.55
N LEU A 272 -16.29 2.35 1.08
CA LEU A 272 -16.13 3.61 0.32
C LEU A 272 -16.38 3.46 -1.19
N GLN A 273 -16.53 2.24 -1.70
CA GLN A 273 -16.88 2.00 -3.10
C GLN A 273 -18.22 2.65 -3.47
N GLY A 274 -18.30 3.32 -4.62
CA GLY A 274 -19.49 4.02 -5.14
C GLY A 274 -19.44 5.54 -4.93
N MET A 275 -18.40 6.09 -4.28
CA MET A 275 -18.26 7.53 -4.10
C MET A 275 -17.94 8.24 -5.43
N GLU A 276 -17.08 7.68 -6.27
CA GLU A 276 -16.78 8.23 -7.61
C GLU A 276 -17.98 8.12 -8.52
N GLU A 277 -18.72 7.02 -8.48
CA GLU A 277 -19.96 6.85 -9.23
C GLU A 277 -21.00 7.92 -8.88
N ARG A 278 -21.20 8.20 -7.58
CA ARG A 278 -22.13 9.24 -7.10
C ARG A 278 -21.75 10.63 -7.62
N ILE A 279 -20.45 10.94 -7.62
CA ILE A 279 -19.93 12.22 -8.16
C ILE A 279 -20.09 12.28 -9.68
N ASN A 280 -19.86 11.17 -10.39
CA ASN A 280 -20.04 11.10 -11.84
C ASN A 280 -21.52 11.28 -12.23
N LEU A 281 -22.47 10.82 -11.42
CA LEU A 281 -23.90 11.09 -11.61
C LEU A 281 -24.18 12.59 -11.48
N LEU A 282 -23.67 13.26 -10.46
CA LEU A 282 -23.77 14.72 -10.33
C LEU A 282 -23.15 15.41 -11.55
N ALA A 283 -21.96 14.98 -11.98
CA ALA A 283 -21.29 15.60 -13.13
C ALA A 283 -22.13 15.56 -14.41
N LYS A 284 -22.98 14.55 -14.60
CA LYS A 284 -23.90 14.46 -15.76
C LYS A 284 -25.05 15.47 -15.71
N THR A 285 -25.42 15.96 -14.53
CA THR A 285 -26.51 16.92 -14.33
C THR A 285 -26.05 18.37 -14.33
N LEU A 286 -24.74 18.63 -14.41
CA LEU A 286 -24.20 19.99 -14.44
C LEU A 286 -24.56 20.67 -15.79
N ASP A 287 -25.11 21.88 -15.73
CA ASP A 287 -25.29 22.72 -16.91
C ASP A 287 -24.00 23.54 -17.14
N ALA A 288 -22.99 22.89 -17.71
CA ALA A 288 -21.73 23.53 -18.04
C ALA A 288 -21.74 23.98 -19.52
N ARG A 289 -21.53 25.30 -19.74
CA ARG A 289 -21.42 25.89 -21.07
C ARG A 289 -20.00 26.36 -21.33
N ARG A 290 -19.57 26.26 -22.58
CA ARG A 290 -18.30 26.87 -23.05
C ARG A 290 -18.45 28.37 -23.18
N LYS A 291 -17.33 29.07 -23.42
CA LYS A 291 -17.32 30.53 -23.68
C LYS A 291 -18.15 30.94 -24.90
N ASP A 292 -18.32 30.04 -25.85
CA ASP A 292 -19.17 30.19 -27.05
C ASP A 292 -20.64 29.81 -26.81
N SER A 293 -21.07 29.70 -25.54
CA SER A 293 -22.40 29.29 -25.10
C SER A 293 -22.80 27.85 -25.48
N THR A 294 -21.94 27.07 -26.14
CA THR A 294 -22.22 25.67 -26.44
C THR A 294 -22.17 24.81 -25.18
N GLN A 295 -23.13 23.89 -25.07
CA GLN A 295 -23.20 22.97 -23.93
C GLN A 295 -22.01 21.99 -23.95
N VAL A 296 -21.37 21.79 -22.81
CA VAL A 296 -20.29 20.78 -22.65
C VAL A 296 -20.92 19.40 -22.60
N SER A 297 -20.45 18.47 -23.42
CA SER A 297 -20.97 17.09 -23.39
C SER A 297 -20.75 16.47 -21.99
N TRP A 298 -21.71 15.65 -21.57
CA TRP A 298 -21.66 14.98 -20.25
C TRP A 298 -20.35 14.19 -20.03
N GLN A 299 -19.79 13.62 -21.10
CA GLN A 299 -18.50 12.91 -21.04
C GLN A 299 -17.34 13.84 -20.66
N ASN A 300 -17.36 15.07 -21.17
CA ASN A 300 -16.33 16.08 -20.84
C ASN A 300 -16.56 16.65 -19.44
N GLN A 301 -17.80 16.77 -19.00
CA GLN A 301 -18.13 17.17 -17.61
C GLN A 301 -17.60 16.14 -16.60
N VAL A 302 -17.85 14.85 -16.82
CA VAL A 302 -17.28 13.76 -16.01
C VAL A 302 -15.74 13.76 -16.05
N LYS A 303 -15.13 14.04 -17.22
CA LYS A 303 -13.67 14.14 -17.33
C LYS A 303 -13.07 15.36 -16.63
N SER A 304 -13.80 16.48 -16.54
CA SER A 304 -13.33 17.71 -15.87
C SER A 304 -13.33 17.59 -14.36
N LEU A 305 -14.30 16.89 -13.80
CA LEU A 305 -14.44 16.64 -12.37
C LEU A 305 -13.64 15.38 -11.99
N LYS A 306 -12.65 15.54 -11.12
CA LYS A 306 -11.78 14.45 -10.69
C LYS A 306 -11.88 14.22 -9.20
N LEU A 307 -12.27 13.02 -8.82
CA LEU A 307 -12.13 12.48 -7.47
C LEU A 307 -10.89 11.58 -7.43
N ILE A 308 -10.04 11.77 -6.43
CA ILE A 308 -8.81 10.97 -6.23
C ILE A 308 -8.77 10.55 -4.76
N PRO A 309 -9.37 9.39 -4.41
CA PRO A 309 -9.33 8.86 -3.05
C PRO A 309 -8.07 8.04 -2.80
N TYR A 310 -7.58 8.12 -1.57
CA TYR A 310 -6.54 7.27 -1.02
C TYR A 310 -6.91 6.88 0.41
N ALA A 311 -7.56 5.74 0.57
CA ALA A 311 -8.17 5.29 1.83
C ALA A 311 -9.22 6.31 2.36
N ASP A 312 -8.97 6.87 3.53
CA ASP A 312 -9.81 7.87 4.22
C ASP A 312 -9.51 9.33 3.82
N GLU A 313 -8.44 9.59 3.08
CA GLU A 313 -8.10 10.91 2.53
C GLU A 313 -8.49 10.98 1.04
N PHE A 314 -9.06 12.10 0.59
CA PHE A 314 -9.35 12.29 -0.83
C PHE A 314 -9.29 13.75 -1.26
N VAL A 315 -9.10 13.95 -2.56
CA VAL A 315 -9.19 15.29 -3.17
C VAL A 315 -10.19 15.27 -4.33
N VAL A 316 -10.94 16.37 -4.45
CA VAL A 316 -11.79 16.64 -5.61
C VAL A 316 -11.26 17.88 -6.33
N LEU A 317 -11.16 17.82 -7.64
CA LEU A 317 -10.55 18.85 -8.48
C LEU A 317 -11.55 19.28 -9.58
N HIS A 318 -11.86 20.58 -9.64
CA HIS A 318 -12.67 21.17 -10.70
C HIS A 318 -12.29 22.64 -10.98
N GLU A 319 -12.58 23.13 -12.19
CA GLU A 319 -12.28 24.52 -12.60
C GLU A 319 -13.26 25.52 -11.96
N ASP A 320 -14.49 25.12 -11.67
CA ASP A 320 -15.53 25.95 -11.06
C ASP A 320 -15.72 25.60 -9.58
N ILE A 321 -15.66 26.65 -8.73
CA ILE A 321 -15.86 26.55 -7.28
C ILE A 321 -17.28 26.09 -6.92
N LYS A 322 -18.31 26.52 -7.68
CA LYS A 322 -19.71 26.13 -7.42
C LYS A 322 -19.88 24.61 -7.49
N VAL A 323 -19.24 24.00 -8.49
CA VAL A 323 -19.22 22.54 -8.64
C VAL A 323 -18.54 21.86 -7.47
N VAL A 324 -17.40 22.40 -7.00
CA VAL A 324 -16.67 21.85 -5.84
C VAL A 324 -17.53 21.91 -4.57
N LEU A 325 -18.28 22.98 -4.36
CA LEU A 325 -19.20 23.13 -3.23
C LEU A 325 -20.38 22.14 -3.32
N GLN A 326 -20.98 21.98 -4.49
CA GLN A 326 -22.05 20.99 -4.71
C GLN A 326 -21.53 19.55 -4.46
N VAL A 327 -20.35 19.23 -4.95
CA VAL A 327 -19.72 17.92 -4.71
C VAL A 327 -19.48 17.68 -3.23
N LYS A 328 -19.04 18.70 -2.47
CA LYS A 328 -18.85 18.60 -1.02
C LYS A 328 -20.16 18.18 -0.34
N THR A 329 -21.28 18.83 -0.67
CA THR A 329 -22.60 18.50 -0.11
C THR A 329 -23.02 17.06 -0.47
N VAL A 330 -22.89 16.68 -1.74
CA VAL A 330 -23.25 15.33 -2.22
C VAL A 330 -22.40 14.24 -1.55
N ILE A 331 -21.10 14.51 -1.32
CA ILE A 331 -20.24 13.57 -0.59
C ILE A 331 -20.66 13.47 0.88
N GLN A 332 -21.00 14.57 1.53
CA GLN A 332 -21.47 14.56 2.92
C GLN A 332 -22.75 13.74 3.07
N GLU A 333 -23.72 13.94 2.19
CA GLU A 333 -24.96 13.15 2.16
C GLU A 333 -24.68 11.66 1.92
N TRP A 334 -23.80 11.33 0.97
CA TRP A 334 -23.45 9.95 0.66
C TRP A 334 -22.72 9.27 1.82
N LEU A 335 -21.77 9.95 2.46
CA LEU A 335 -21.05 9.45 3.63
C LEU A 335 -21.98 9.20 4.81
N SER A 336 -22.98 10.07 5.04
CA SER A 336 -23.95 9.92 6.14
C SER A 336 -24.74 8.61 6.04
N GLN A 337 -25.07 8.14 4.82
CA GLN A 337 -25.77 6.87 4.57
C GLN A 337 -24.99 5.64 5.05
N ILE A 338 -23.66 5.75 5.11
CA ILE A 338 -22.78 4.68 5.59
C ILE A 338 -22.23 4.95 7.01
N GLY A 339 -22.78 5.96 7.70
CA GLY A 339 -22.41 6.33 9.06
C GLY A 339 -21.12 7.13 9.20
N LEU A 340 -20.65 7.74 8.10
CA LEU A 340 -19.41 8.51 8.05
C LEU A 340 -19.68 10.00 7.87
N GLU A 341 -18.68 10.81 8.24
CA GLU A 341 -18.70 12.27 8.08
C GLU A 341 -17.33 12.80 7.71
N LEU A 342 -17.28 13.95 7.08
CA LEU A 342 -16.04 14.67 6.83
C LEU A 342 -15.47 15.23 8.14
N LYS A 343 -14.15 15.25 8.24
CA LYS A 343 -13.46 15.85 9.38
C LYS A 343 -13.32 17.35 9.18
N PRO A 344 -14.03 18.20 9.97
CA PRO A 344 -14.08 19.65 9.73
C PRO A 344 -12.70 20.32 9.73
N GLU A 345 -11.83 19.96 10.68
CA GLU A 345 -10.50 20.59 10.85
C GLU A 345 -9.52 20.23 9.71
N LYS A 346 -9.84 19.21 8.90
CA LYS A 346 -9.02 18.78 7.78
C LYS A 346 -9.70 18.93 6.42
N THR A 347 -10.96 19.37 6.41
CA THR A 347 -11.69 19.62 5.18
C THR A 347 -11.58 21.09 4.81
N ARG A 348 -10.88 21.38 3.73
CA ARG A 348 -10.69 22.75 3.24
C ARG A 348 -10.84 22.82 1.73
N ILE A 349 -11.19 24.02 1.29
CA ILE A 349 -11.19 24.36 -0.13
C ILE A 349 -9.99 25.29 -0.38
N ALA A 350 -9.27 25.03 -1.46
CA ALA A 350 -8.14 25.84 -1.89
C ALA A 350 -8.13 25.96 -3.42
N HIS A 351 -7.38 26.91 -3.95
CA HIS A 351 -7.10 26.99 -5.38
C HIS A 351 -5.63 26.66 -5.65
N THR A 352 -5.32 26.00 -6.76
CA THR A 352 -3.96 25.50 -7.01
C THR A 352 -2.95 26.61 -7.33
N LEU A 353 -3.39 27.73 -7.89
CA LEU A 353 -2.54 28.83 -8.35
C LEU A 353 -2.74 30.12 -7.53
N GLU A 354 -3.96 30.42 -7.13
CA GLU A 354 -4.35 31.68 -6.50
C GLU A 354 -4.74 31.47 -5.04
N GLU A 355 -4.80 32.56 -4.28
CA GLU A 355 -5.32 32.55 -2.92
C GLU A 355 -6.85 32.46 -2.94
N TYR A 356 -7.41 31.64 -2.06
CA TYR A 356 -8.87 31.48 -1.91
C TYR A 356 -9.23 31.46 -0.44
N GLU A 357 -10.18 32.31 -0.01
CA GLU A 357 -10.67 32.42 1.39
C GLU A 357 -9.53 32.47 2.42
N ARG A 358 -8.52 33.33 2.20
CA ARG A 358 -7.31 33.46 3.04
C ARG A 358 -6.41 32.22 3.07
N ASN A 359 -6.72 31.18 2.29
CA ASN A 359 -5.85 30.01 2.12
C ASN A 359 -4.80 30.29 1.04
N LYS A 360 -3.54 30.07 1.38
CA LYS A 360 -2.43 30.15 0.41
C LYS A 360 -2.63 29.15 -0.74
N PRO A 361 -2.14 29.45 -1.96
CA PRO A 361 -2.25 28.56 -3.09
C PRO A 361 -1.71 27.15 -2.82
N GLY A 362 -2.47 26.15 -3.26
CA GLY A 362 -2.12 24.74 -3.15
C GLY A 362 -2.65 24.05 -1.89
N PHE A 363 -2.32 22.78 -1.77
CA PHE A 363 -2.82 21.89 -0.72
C PHE A 363 -1.78 20.82 -0.35
N TYR A 364 -2.09 20.06 0.71
CA TYR A 364 -1.24 18.98 1.21
C TYR A 364 -1.95 17.65 1.02
N PHE A 365 -1.31 16.70 0.35
CA PHE A 365 -1.88 15.37 0.18
C PHE A 365 -0.79 14.30 0.27
N LEU A 366 -1.01 13.26 1.06
CA LEU A 366 -0.09 12.11 1.24
C LEU A 366 1.37 12.51 1.51
N GLY A 367 1.58 13.56 2.29
CA GLY A 367 2.92 14.04 2.63
C GLY A 367 3.58 14.95 1.58
N PHE A 368 2.87 15.30 0.51
CA PHE A 368 3.32 16.22 -0.53
C PHE A 368 2.62 17.58 -0.42
N THR A 369 3.33 18.63 -0.78
CA THR A 369 2.79 19.96 -1.06
C THR A 369 2.60 20.09 -2.56
N ILE A 370 1.38 20.37 -2.99
CA ILE A 370 0.99 20.48 -4.40
C ILE A 370 0.49 21.90 -4.64
N ARG A 371 1.13 22.62 -5.52
CA ARG A 371 0.73 23.99 -5.91
C ARG A 371 1.16 24.32 -7.32
N GLN A 372 0.58 25.36 -7.88
CA GLN A 372 1.07 26.00 -9.09
C GLN A 372 1.71 27.35 -8.72
N ALA A 373 2.67 27.77 -9.48
CA ALA A 373 3.33 29.06 -9.34
C ALA A 373 3.30 29.79 -10.67
N GLN A 374 3.00 31.07 -10.67
CA GLN A 374 3.05 31.92 -11.86
C GLN A 374 4.49 31.97 -12.40
N VAL A 375 4.66 31.80 -13.70
CA VAL A 375 5.96 31.83 -14.38
C VAL A 375 5.75 32.36 -15.78
N LYS A 376 6.39 33.49 -16.10
CA LYS A 376 6.27 34.15 -17.39
C LYS A 376 6.86 33.35 -18.57
N SER A 377 7.81 32.43 -18.29
CA SER A 377 8.53 31.68 -19.34
C SER A 377 7.78 30.47 -19.92
N THR A 378 6.59 30.16 -19.43
CA THR A 378 5.79 29.04 -19.93
C THR A 378 4.58 29.51 -20.71
N LYS A 379 4.22 28.81 -21.80
CA LYS A 379 3.03 29.14 -22.63
C LYS A 379 1.72 29.20 -21.80
N GLN A 380 1.68 28.53 -20.67
CA GLN A 380 0.50 28.46 -19.78
C GLN A 380 0.50 29.52 -18.68
N GLY A 381 1.59 30.29 -18.52
CA GLY A 381 1.74 31.30 -17.47
C GLY A 381 2.01 30.74 -16.06
N PHE A 382 2.08 29.42 -15.87
CA PHE A 382 2.34 28.79 -14.58
C PHE A 382 3.13 27.48 -14.70
N LYS A 383 3.70 27.06 -13.57
CA LYS A 383 4.40 25.76 -13.41
C LYS A 383 3.81 25.00 -12.23
N THR A 384 3.49 23.72 -12.43
CA THR A 384 3.04 22.82 -11.36
C THR A 384 4.23 22.34 -10.55
N LEU A 385 4.20 22.55 -9.25
CA LEU A 385 5.22 22.17 -8.27
C LEU A 385 4.65 21.15 -7.29
N ILE A 386 5.27 19.97 -7.23
CA ILE A 386 4.95 18.95 -6.23
C ILE A 386 6.26 18.64 -5.51
N LYS A 387 6.30 18.92 -4.21
CA LYS A 387 7.50 18.75 -3.36
C LYS A 387 7.13 18.02 -2.06
N ALA A 388 8.11 17.48 -1.36
CA ALA A 388 7.90 16.99 0.00
C ALA A 388 7.36 18.12 0.88
N SER A 389 6.36 17.82 1.74
CA SER A 389 5.79 18.83 2.63
C SER A 389 6.79 19.25 3.71
N ALA A 390 6.75 20.51 4.12
CA ALA A 390 7.62 21.04 5.19
C ALA A 390 7.49 20.22 6.49
N LYS A 391 6.29 19.73 6.80
CA LYS A 391 6.03 18.84 7.94
C LYS A 391 6.79 17.52 7.79
N SER A 392 6.79 16.91 6.59
CA SER A 392 7.49 15.65 6.33
C SER A 392 9.01 15.84 6.42
N ILE A 393 9.54 16.91 5.85
CA ILE A 393 10.97 17.26 5.92
C ILE A 393 11.39 17.43 7.39
N LYS A 394 10.65 18.21 8.17
CA LYS A 394 10.93 18.43 9.60
C LYS A 394 10.88 17.13 10.40
N THR A 395 9.87 16.30 10.18
CA THR A 395 9.72 15.01 10.87
C THR A 395 10.87 14.07 10.55
N HIS A 396 11.27 14.00 9.29
CA HIS A 396 12.41 13.19 8.86
C HIS A 396 13.72 13.67 9.50
N TYR A 397 13.98 14.97 9.45
CA TYR A 397 15.15 15.56 10.10
C TYR A 397 15.17 15.27 11.61
N CYS A 398 14.05 15.45 12.31
CA CYS A 398 13.97 15.15 13.74
C CYS A 398 14.28 13.67 14.02
N LYS A 399 13.81 12.75 13.18
CA LYS A 399 14.10 11.32 13.31
C LYS A 399 15.60 11.01 13.14
N LEU A 400 16.24 11.60 12.12
CA LEU A 400 17.69 11.48 11.93
C LEU A 400 18.46 12.06 13.12
N ALA A 401 18.03 13.22 13.61
CA ALA A 401 18.60 13.88 14.77
C ALA A 401 18.51 13.01 16.05
N GLU A 402 17.36 12.37 16.26
CA GLU A 402 17.14 11.45 17.38
C GLU A 402 18.05 10.23 17.31
N ILE A 403 18.21 9.62 16.11
CA ILE A 403 19.12 8.49 15.91
C ILE A 403 20.56 8.92 16.24
N CYS A 404 21.02 10.06 15.73
CA CYS A 404 22.36 10.58 16.03
C CYS A 404 22.55 10.81 17.55
N LYS A 405 21.53 11.35 18.24
CA LYS A 405 21.58 11.60 19.70
C LYS A 405 21.65 10.30 20.49
N LYS A 406 20.80 9.31 20.16
CA LYS A 406 20.74 8.01 20.84
C LYS A 406 22.02 7.17 20.64
N HIS A 407 22.72 7.38 19.54
CA HIS A 407 23.91 6.61 19.18
C HIS A 407 25.21 7.44 19.27
N LYS A 408 25.22 8.49 20.11
CA LYS A 408 26.38 9.38 20.25
C LYS A 408 27.66 8.64 20.69
N SER A 409 27.54 7.62 21.53
CA SER A 409 28.68 6.87 22.09
C SER A 409 28.92 5.51 21.43
N VAL A 410 28.11 5.13 20.43
CA VAL A 410 28.18 3.81 19.78
C VAL A 410 29.18 3.85 18.61
N ALA A 411 29.69 2.68 18.18
CA ALA A 411 30.52 2.55 16.99
C ALA A 411 29.85 3.14 15.73
N VAL A 412 30.65 3.74 14.86
CA VAL A 412 30.15 4.46 13.66
C VAL A 412 29.42 3.53 12.71
N GLU A 413 29.84 2.28 12.61
CA GLU A 413 29.21 1.24 11.79
C GLU A 413 27.75 1.01 12.20
N ILE A 414 27.49 0.98 13.51
CA ILE A 414 26.13 0.82 14.06
C ILE A 414 25.29 2.07 13.75
N LEU A 415 25.85 3.26 13.88
CA LEU A 415 25.18 4.50 13.52
C LEU A 415 24.78 4.51 12.04
N ILE A 416 25.71 4.15 11.15
CA ILE A 416 25.46 4.07 9.70
C ILE A 416 24.34 3.04 9.38
N THR A 417 24.39 1.86 9.99
CA THR A 417 23.35 0.82 9.77
C THR A 417 21.96 1.26 10.24
N LYS A 418 21.86 2.16 11.23
CA LYS A 418 20.58 2.73 11.70
C LYS A 418 20.11 3.90 10.84
N LEU A 419 21.00 4.73 10.32
CA LEU A 419 20.68 5.89 9.48
C LEU A 419 20.29 5.48 8.05
N ASN A 420 21.03 4.56 7.43
CA ASN A 420 20.86 4.21 6.02
C ASN A 420 19.44 3.77 5.63
N PRO A 421 18.73 2.89 6.37
CA PRO A 421 17.36 2.53 6.03
C PRO A 421 16.41 3.73 6.07
N VAL A 422 16.61 4.66 7.01
CA VAL A 422 15.77 5.85 7.18
C VAL A 422 16.01 6.84 6.04
N ILE A 423 17.27 7.07 5.67
CA ILE A 423 17.66 7.95 4.56
C ILE A 423 17.10 7.40 3.25
N ARG A 424 17.41 6.14 2.92
CA ARG A 424 16.96 5.49 1.68
C ARG A 424 15.45 5.40 1.58
N GLY A 425 14.77 5.02 2.67
CA GLY A 425 13.31 4.90 2.69
C GLY A 425 12.63 6.23 2.40
N TRP A 426 13.09 7.33 3.02
CA TRP A 426 12.54 8.66 2.79
C TRP A 426 12.88 9.20 1.40
N ALA A 427 14.14 9.07 0.96
CA ALA A 427 14.56 9.52 -0.36
C ALA A 427 13.82 8.76 -1.49
N ASN A 428 13.65 7.44 -1.38
CA ASN A 428 12.88 6.65 -2.33
C ASN A 428 11.41 7.11 -2.39
N TYR A 429 10.79 7.45 -1.24
CA TYR A 429 9.40 7.92 -1.22
C TYR A 429 9.22 9.26 -1.98
N TYR A 430 10.22 10.12 -2.01
CA TYR A 430 10.16 11.42 -2.69
C TYR A 430 10.91 11.47 -4.02
N SER A 431 11.52 10.37 -4.48
CA SER A 431 12.33 10.31 -5.69
C SER A 431 11.55 10.43 -7.00
N SER A 432 10.23 10.30 -6.97
CA SER A 432 9.40 10.43 -8.18
C SER A 432 9.14 11.89 -8.61
N LEU A 433 9.60 12.87 -7.83
CA LEU A 433 9.29 14.29 -7.98
C LEU A 433 10.55 15.18 -7.97
N VAL A 434 10.35 16.49 -8.04
CA VAL A 434 11.44 17.48 -8.02
C VAL A 434 11.96 17.65 -6.59
N SER A 435 12.80 16.72 -6.14
CA SER A 435 13.28 16.67 -4.76
C SER A 435 14.78 16.87 -4.60
N LYS A 436 15.53 17.09 -5.69
CA LYS A 436 17.00 17.15 -5.66
C LYS A 436 17.56 18.24 -4.74
N GLU A 437 16.95 19.42 -4.75
CA GLU A 437 17.32 20.53 -3.86
C GLU A 437 17.15 20.14 -2.38
N ILE A 438 15.97 19.57 -2.04
CA ILE A 438 15.65 19.13 -0.68
C ILE A 438 16.58 18.00 -0.23
N PHE A 439 16.95 17.09 -1.14
CA PHE A 439 17.89 16.02 -0.85
C PHE A 439 19.27 16.56 -0.52
N ASN A 440 19.79 17.52 -1.29
CA ASN A 440 21.07 18.16 -1.03
C ASN A 440 21.05 18.95 0.30
N GLU A 441 19.97 19.65 0.58
CA GLU A 441 19.79 20.39 1.84
C GLU A 441 19.83 19.43 3.06
N LEU A 442 19.08 18.33 3.00
CA LEU A 442 19.06 17.32 4.05
C LEU A 442 20.42 16.65 4.24
N ASP A 443 21.13 16.35 3.15
CA ASP A 443 22.48 15.79 3.23
C ASP A 443 23.44 16.78 3.89
N SER A 444 23.38 18.06 3.57
CA SER A 444 24.20 19.13 4.18
C SER A 444 23.92 19.27 5.68
N ILE A 445 22.63 19.31 6.06
CA ILE A 445 22.25 19.45 7.48
C ILE A 445 22.66 18.21 8.28
N LEU A 446 22.48 17.01 7.72
CA LEU A 446 22.90 15.76 8.36
C LEU A 446 24.42 15.70 8.51
N TRP A 447 25.17 16.08 7.47
CA TRP A 447 26.62 16.16 7.52
C TRP A 447 27.12 17.09 8.62
N LYS A 448 26.59 18.32 8.71
CA LYS A 448 26.93 19.29 9.78
C LYS A 448 26.70 18.72 11.18
N ARG A 449 25.65 17.91 11.34
CA ARG A 449 25.33 17.26 12.61
C ARG A 449 26.31 16.13 12.95
N LEU A 450 26.65 15.31 11.97
CA LEU A 450 27.60 14.20 12.14
C LEU A 450 29.02 14.72 12.41
N TRP A 451 29.41 15.78 11.70
CA TRP A 451 30.70 16.45 11.92
C TRP A 451 30.81 16.98 13.34
N ARG A 452 29.82 17.77 13.79
CA ARG A 452 29.79 18.26 15.19
C ARG A 452 29.83 17.12 16.21
N GLY A 453 29.12 16.03 15.95
CA GLY A 453 29.13 14.85 16.81
C GLY A 453 30.49 14.15 16.85
N ALA A 454 31.20 14.08 15.73
CA ALA A 454 32.53 13.50 15.64
C ALA A 454 33.58 14.37 16.37
N CYS A 455 33.57 15.67 16.15
CA CYS A 455 34.46 16.61 16.87
C CYS A 455 34.19 16.62 18.39
N SER A 456 32.93 16.61 18.80
CA SER A 456 32.58 16.53 20.24
C SER A 456 32.98 15.22 20.92
N ARG A 457 33.14 14.13 20.16
CA ARG A 457 33.60 12.83 20.68
C ARG A 457 35.12 12.82 20.92
N TYR A 458 35.84 13.62 20.16
CA TYR A 458 37.31 13.70 20.17
C TYR A 458 37.72 15.16 20.25
N SER A 459 37.36 15.79 21.36
CA SER A 459 37.59 17.22 21.61
C SER A 459 39.10 17.56 21.69
N ASN A 460 39.94 16.59 22.06
CA ASN A 460 41.38 16.76 22.19
C ASN A 460 42.15 16.50 20.88
N GLU A 461 41.44 16.05 19.81
CA GLU A 461 42.06 15.72 18.54
C GLU A 461 41.84 16.85 17.50
N SER A 462 42.78 16.99 16.57
CA SER A 462 42.66 17.97 15.50
C SER A 462 41.49 17.65 14.55
N HIS A 463 40.90 18.68 13.94
CA HIS A 463 39.86 18.50 12.92
C HIS A 463 40.33 17.64 11.74
N THR A 464 41.62 17.71 11.37
CA THR A 464 42.24 16.90 10.33
C THR A 464 42.26 15.42 10.73
N TRP A 465 42.60 15.10 11.98
CA TRP A 465 42.55 13.74 12.49
C TRP A 465 41.10 13.18 12.47
N VAL A 466 40.14 13.93 12.99
CA VAL A 466 38.71 13.54 12.96
C VAL A 466 38.22 13.28 11.53
N LYS A 467 38.62 14.16 10.59
CA LYS A 467 38.29 13.99 9.16
C LYS A 467 38.85 12.67 8.63
N ASN A 468 40.17 12.43 8.81
CA ASN A 468 40.82 11.25 8.25
C ASN A 468 40.32 9.94 8.88
N LYS A 469 39.88 9.98 10.15
CA LYS A 469 39.34 8.81 10.85
C LYS A 469 37.93 8.40 10.43
N TYR A 470 37.07 9.36 10.09
CA TYR A 470 35.64 9.11 9.91
C TYR A 470 35.08 9.50 8.54
N PHE A 471 35.77 10.32 7.79
CA PHE A 471 35.30 10.84 6.52
C PHE A 471 36.32 10.59 5.43
N SER A 472 35.84 10.13 4.29
CA SER A 472 36.67 9.94 3.09
C SER A 472 36.03 10.54 1.85
N LYS A 473 36.85 10.68 0.82
CA LYS A 473 36.38 10.96 -0.53
C LYS A 473 35.97 9.63 -1.17
N ILE A 474 34.72 9.55 -1.61
CA ILE A 474 34.18 8.39 -2.32
C ILE A 474 33.62 8.90 -3.65
N GLU A 475 34.14 8.37 -4.75
CA GLU A 475 33.86 8.87 -6.09
C GLU A 475 34.12 10.40 -6.18
N ASN A 476 33.15 11.17 -6.67
CA ASN A 476 33.22 12.64 -6.77
C ASN A 476 32.70 13.37 -5.52
N HIS A 477 32.52 12.68 -4.39
CA HIS A 477 31.97 13.27 -3.17
C HIS A 477 32.95 13.24 -2.02
N ASN A 478 33.25 14.42 -1.50
CA ASN A 478 34.12 14.59 -0.34
C ASN A 478 33.33 14.39 0.97
N TRP A 479 34.01 13.99 2.02
CA TRP A 479 33.51 13.98 3.41
C TRP A 479 32.30 13.06 3.64
N ILE A 480 32.31 11.86 3.06
CA ILE A 480 31.29 10.85 3.36
C ILE A 480 31.72 10.10 4.63
N LEU A 481 30.79 10.03 5.61
CA LEU A 481 31.00 9.23 6.82
C LEU A 481 31.08 7.75 6.44
N ASN A 482 32.21 7.13 6.68
CA ASN A 482 32.42 5.72 6.41
C ASN A 482 33.38 5.08 7.42
N LYS A 483 33.29 3.75 7.53
CA LYS A 483 34.29 2.95 8.24
C LYS A 483 34.22 1.52 7.72
N ALA A 484 35.37 1.01 7.28
CA ALA A 484 35.48 -0.28 6.61
C ALA A 484 34.47 -0.39 5.45
N ILE A 485 33.64 -1.43 5.44
CA ILE A 485 32.60 -1.66 4.42
C ILE A 485 31.32 -0.81 4.62
N TYR A 486 31.20 -0.10 5.74
CA TYR A 486 30.01 0.68 6.07
C TYR A 486 30.13 2.10 5.56
N MET A 487 29.23 2.50 4.69
CA MET A 487 29.17 3.82 4.09
C MET A 487 27.81 4.46 4.34
N LEU A 488 27.78 5.74 4.72
CA LEU A 488 26.54 6.50 4.89
C LEU A 488 25.91 6.76 3.54
N SER A 489 24.65 6.35 3.38
CA SER A 489 23.83 6.69 2.21
C SER A 489 23.50 8.19 2.20
N ARG A 490 23.43 8.78 1.01
CA ARG A 490 22.98 10.16 0.82
C ARG A 490 21.60 10.18 0.19
N HIS A 491 20.78 11.14 0.57
CA HIS A 491 19.49 11.36 -0.09
C HIS A 491 19.70 11.69 -1.58
N SER A 492 20.69 12.54 -1.86
CA SER A 492 21.03 12.98 -3.22
C SER A 492 21.57 11.88 -4.14
N ALA A 493 22.02 10.74 -3.60
CA ALA A 493 22.43 9.59 -4.38
C ALA A 493 21.24 8.82 -4.98
N VAL A 494 20.03 8.99 -4.43
CA VAL A 494 18.83 8.36 -4.98
C VAL A 494 18.44 9.06 -6.29
N PRO A 495 18.34 8.32 -7.41
CA PRO A 495 17.96 8.90 -8.70
C PRO A 495 16.51 9.38 -8.70
N ILE A 496 16.25 10.48 -9.39
CA ILE A 496 14.88 10.97 -9.61
C ILE A 496 14.29 10.22 -10.79
N VAL A 497 13.28 9.39 -10.53
CA VAL A 497 12.59 8.59 -11.56
C VAL A 497 11.11 8.95 -11.57
N ARG A 498 10.64 9.53 -12.67
CA ARG A 498 9.23 9.88 -12.82
C ARG A 498 8.35 8.64 -12.77
N HIS A 499 7.28 8.71 -11.99
CA HIS A 499 6.32 7.63 -11.87
C HIS A 499 5.32 7.67 -13.03
N ILE A 500 5.03 6.50 -13.59
CA ILE A 500 3.98 6.32 -14.59
C ILE A 500 2.76 5.72 -13.88
N LYS A 501 1.64 6.43 -13.91
CA LYS A 501 0.38 6.01 -13.27
C LYS A 501 -0.14 4.71 -13.90
N VAL A 502 -0.81 3.88 -13.07
CA VAL A 502 -1.56 2.71 -13.57
C VAL A 502 -2.60 3.16 -14.60
N GLN A 503 -2.66 2.42 -15.72
CA GLN A 503 -3.56 2.73 -16.83
C GLN A 503 -4.98 2.23 -16.54
N GLY A 504 -5.95 3.14 -16.58
CA GLY A 504 -7.37 2.81 -16.51
C GLY A 504 -7.76 1.84 -15.38
N ASN A 505 -8.50 0.81 -15.72
CA ASN A 505 -9.01 -0.21 -14.80
C ASN A 505 -8.05 -1.40 -14.62
N ARG A 506 -6.78 -1.28 -15.03
CA ARG A 506 -5.83 -2.39 -14.90
C ARG A 506 -5.65 -2.81 -13.45
N THR A 507 -5.58 -4.12 -13.24
CA THR A 507 -5.32 -4.76 -11.95
C THR A 507 -4.31 -5.90 -12.13
N LEU A 508 -3.67 -6.34 -11.04
CA LEU A 508 -2.75 -7.49 -11.09
C LEU A 508 -3.41 -8.77 -11.63
N TYR A 509 -4.74 -8.85 -11.55
CA TYR A 509 -5.51 -10.03 -11.92
C TYR A 509 -5.99 -10.02 -13.38
N ASP A 510 -5.72 -8.96 -14.16
CA ASP A 510 -6.16 -8.81 -15.55
C ASP A 510 -5.43 -9.74 -16.55
N GLY A 511 -4.33 -10.35 -16.11
CA GLY A 511 -3.56 -11.30 -16.91
C GLY A 511 -2.42 -10.69 -17.73
N ASP A 512 -2.30 -9.36 -17.82
CA ASP A 512 -1.20 -8.69 -18.53
C ASP A 512 0.11 -8.76 -17.72
N TRP A 513 0.73 -9.93 -17.77
CA TRP A 513 1.96 -10.21 -17.04
C TRP A 513 3.14 -9.33 -17.50
N ALA A 514 3.18 -8.94 -18.78
CA ALA A 514 4.25 -8.11 -19.33
C ALA A 514 4.18 -6.69 -18.75
N TYR A 515 3.00 -6.07 -18.75
CA TYR A 515 2.76 -4.77 -18.15
C TYR A 515 3.11 -4.75 -16.66
N TRP A 516 2.63 -5.75 -15.89
CA TRP A 516 2.84 -5.79 -14.46
C TRP A 516 4.27 -6.15 -14.06
N SER A 517 4.94 -7.06 -14.80
CA SER A 517 6.36 -7.35 -14.59
C SER A 517 7.22 -6.11 -14.81
N ASN A 518 6.99 -5.38 -15.90
CA ASN A 518 7.68 -4.11 -16.17
C ASN A 518 7.45 -3.09 -15.04
N ARG A 519 6.23 -3.00 -14.55
CA ARG A 519 5.88 -2.02 -13.52
C ARG A 519 6.45 -2.36 -12.14
N ILE A 520 6.28 -3.59 -11.68
CA ILE A 520 6.60 -4.01 -10.32
C ILE A 520 7.95 -4.73 -10.24
N GLY A 521 8.35 -5.43 -11.30
CA GLY A 521 9.55 -6.30 -11.35
C GLY A 521 9.32 -7.67 -10.69
N LYS A 522 8.05 -8.02 -10.45
CA LYS A 522 7.60 -9.32 -9.96
C LYS A 522 6.17 -9.57 -10.46
N TYR A 523 5.88 -10.79 -10.89
CA TYR A 523 4.51 -11.19 -11.25
C TYR A 523 4.34 -12.69 -10.99
N PRO A 524 3.28 -13.15 -10.31
CA PRO A 524 3.08 -14.56 -10.03
C PRO A 524 2.96 -15.37 -11.32
N GLY A 525 3.79 -16.40 -11.45
CA GLY A 525 3.85 -17.23 -12.65
C GLY A 525 4.84 -16.78 -13.72
N VAL A 526 5.55 -15.68 -13.52
CA VAL A 526 6.72 -15.26 -14.31
C VAL A 526 7.96 -15.43 -13.45
N ILE A 527 9.03 -15.98 -14.04
CA ILE A 527 10.33 -16.15 -13.37
C ILE A 527 10.82 -14.77 -12.89
N ASN A 528 11.27 -14.66 -11.65
CA ASN A 528 11.63 -13.38 -11.05
C ASN A 528 12.72 -12.63 -11.83
N GLU A 529 13.69 -13.34 -12.41
CA GLU A 529 14.75 -12.78 -13.25
C GLU A 529 14.16 -12.16 -14.52
N VAL A 530 13.22 -12.84 -15.19
CA VAL A 530 12.52 -12.33 -16.37
C VAL A 530 11.70 -11.08 -16.03
N ALA A 531 10.98 -11.07 -14.90
CA ALA A 531 10.21 -9.92 -14.48
C ALA A 531 11.11 -8.70 -14.17
N LYS A 532 12.27 -8.92 -13.57
CA LYS A 532 13.28 -7.88 -13.31
C LYS A 532 13.88 -7.35 -14.62
N LEU A 533 14.19 -8.22 -15.57
CA LEU A 533 14.69 -7.83 -16.89
C LEU A 533 13.67 -6.97 -17.65
N LEU A 534 12.41 -7.38 -17.70
CA LEU A 534 11.35 -6.60 -18.31
C LEU A 534 11.25 -5.20 -17.70
N LYS A 535 11.40 -5.08 -16.37
CA LYS A 535 11.40 -3.80 -15.69
C LYS A 535 12.63 -2.94 -16.04
N SER A 536 13.83 -3.53 -16.09
CA SER A 536 15.07 -2.81 -16.41
C SER A 536 15.08 -2.35 -17.88
N GLN A 537 14.57 -3.18 -18.77
CA GLN A 537 14.46 -2.92 -20.23
C GLN A 537 13.22 -2.10 -20.61
N LYS A 538 12.38 -1.71 -19.64
CA LYS A 538 11.12 -0.97 -19.88
C LYS A 538 10.20 -1.67 -20.89
N ASN A 539 10.17 -3.00 -20.83
CA ASN A 539 9.39 -3.87 -21.71
C ASN A 539 9.79 -3.83 -23.20
N ASN A 540 11.00 -3.38 -23.52
CA ASN A 540 11.51 -3.36 -24.89
C ASN A 540 12.69 -4.34 -25.03
N CYS A 541 12.79 -5.00 -26.17
CA CYS A 541 13.97 -5.80 -26.51
C CYS A 541 15.20 -4.91 -26.66
N THR A 542 16.30 -5.25 -26.01
CA THR A 542 17.55 -4.48 -26.09
C THR A 542 18.23 -4.59 -27.45
N SER A 543 17.96 -5.67 -28.23
CA SER A 543 18.55 -5.90 -29.53
C SER A 543 17.76 -5.26 -30.67
N CYS A 544 16.44 -5.38 -30.69
CA CYS A 544 15.62 -4.91 -31.81
C CYS A 544 14.67 -3.75 -31.42
N GLY A 545 14.61 -3.34 -30.16
CA GLY A 545 13.76 -2.25 -29.68
C GLY A 545 12.25 -2.57 -29.63
N LEU A 546 11.83 -3.74 -30.10
CA LEU A 546 10.42 -4.14 -30.10
C LEU A 546 9.88 -4.26 -28.68
N ASN A 547 8.65 -3.80 -28.49
CA ASN A 547 7.97 -3.89 -27.21
C ASN A 547 7.41 -5.30 -27.02
N PHE A 548 7.67 -5.90 -25.84
CA PHE A 548 7.07 -7.17 -25.43
C PHE A 548 5.60 -6.95 -25.08
N ARG A 549 4.75 -6.82 -26.10
CA ARG A 549 3.30 -6.88 -25.93
C ARG A 549 2.85 -8.28 -26.18
N LEU A 550 1.99 -8.82 -25.32
CA LEU A 550 1.21 -9.99 -25.68
C LEU A 550 0.33 -9.59 -26.87
N THR A 551 0.60 -10.14 -28.03
CA THR A 551 -0.43 -10.40 -29.03
C THR A 551 -1.32 -11.46 -28.39
N VAL A 552 -2.49 -11.05 -27.90
CA VAL A 552 -3.55 -11.98 -27.49
C VAL A 552 -4.17 -12.57 -28.73
#